data_cae71e5de3bee7dc77ebc3aeb31ce467
#
_entry.id   cae71e5de3bee7dc77ebc3aeb31ce467
#
_cell.length_a   1.000
_cell.length_b   1.000
_cell.length_c   1.000
_cell.angle_alpha   90.00
_cell.angle_beta   90.00
_cell.angle_gamma   90.00
#
_symmetry.space_group_name_H-M   'P 1'
#
loop_
_entity.id
_entity.type
_entity.pdbx_description
1 polymer ?
#
loop_
_entity_poly.entity_id
_entity_poly.type
_entity_poly.pdbx_seq_one_letter_code
_entity_poly.pdbx_strand_id
1 'polypeptide(L)'
;MPSHRSALDNSAVAVVIPVKAFHQAKERLSDLLTPAERIVLAKYCADRVINAARNFDIFVVCDDPDVAQWARDHKTKIVWQPEIGLNAAVREGVKFAATQNKQLAIVSHSDLPLATEFEHLINDQSAETLLSSVTLVPDRHEDGTNVMVVPTNFDFEFSYG
;
A
#
# COMPACT_ATOMS: atom_id res chain seq x y z
N MET A 1 19.66 0.95 32.47
CA MET A 1 18.19 0.86 32.23
C MET A 1 17.98 0.72 30.74
N PRO A 2 17.42 -0.37 30.26
CA PRO A 2 17.02 -0.38 28.86
C PRO A 2 15.89 0.64 28.69
N SER A 3 16.13 1.66 27.88
CA SER A 3 15.07 2.57 27.45
C SER A 3 13.96 1.71 26.82
N HIS A 4 12.76 1.76 27.38
CA HIS A 4 11.57 1.24 26.73
C HIS A 4 11.50 1.92 25.35
N ARG A 5 11.95 1.24 24.31
CA ARG A 5 11.66 1.65 22.93
C ARG A 5 10.13 1.57 22.81
N SER A 6 9.49 2.73 22.85
CA SER A 6 8.05 2.78 22.61
C SER A 6 7.80 2.28 21.21
N ALA A 7 7.14 1.15 21.09
CA ALA A 7 6.65 0.65 19.81
C ALA A 7 5.53 1.57 19.31
N LEU A 8 5.43 1.77 18.00
CA LEU A 8 4.32 2.51 17.41
C LEU A 8 3.07 1.61 17.45
N ASP A 9 1.96 2.16 17.93
CA ASP A 9 0.69 1.45 17.94
C ASP A 9 0.15 1.28 16.50
N ASN A 10 -0.39 0.10 16.19
CA ASN A 10 -0.98 -0.17 14.86
C ASN A 10 -2.09 0.83 14.48
N SER A 11 -2.79 1.39 15.46
CA SER A 11 -3.82 2.42 15.23
C SER A 11 -3.26 3.73 14.67
N ALA A 12 -1.96 4.00 14.88
CA ALA A 12 -1.26 5.16 14.32
C ALA A 12 -0.72 4.91 12.89
N VAL A 13 -0.90 3.70 12.36
CA VAL A 13 -0.39 3.27 11.06
C VAL A 13 -1.56 3.00 10.11
N ALA A 14 -1.40 3.37 8.84
CA ALA A 14 -2.28 2.95 7.77
C ALA A 14 -1.49 2.23 6.68
N VAL A 15 -2.15 1.31 5.99
CA VAL A 15 -1.64 0.73 4.74
C VAL A 15 -2.34 1.39 3.57
N VAL A 16 -1.56 2.01 2.68
CA VAL A 16 -2.04 2.69 1.47
C VAL A 16 -1.74 1.80 0.27
N ILE A 17 -2.79 1.44 -0.46
CA ILE A 17 -2.71 0.50 -1.59
C ILE A 17 -3.30 1.16 -2.83
N PRO A 18 -2.45 1.68 -3.75
CA PRO A 18 -2.92 2.12 -5.06
C PRO A 18 -3.33 0.91 -5.89
N VAL A 19 -4.52 0.94 -6.46
CA VAL A 19 -5.06 -0.15 -7.30
C VAL A 19 -5.60 0.42 -8.60
N LYS A 20 -5.00 0.01 -9.71
CA LYS A 20 -5.51 0.31 -11.06
C LYS A 20 -6.75 -0.52 -11.37
N ALA A 21 -7.53 -0.07 -12.36
CA ALA A 21 -8.63 -0.85 -12.90
C ALA A 21 -8.19 -2.29 -13.23
N PHE A 22 -8.89 -3.28 -12.70
CA PHE A 22 -8.51 -4.69 -12.86
C PHE A 22 -8.46 -5.13 -14.32
N HIS A 23 -9.31 -4.56 -15.19
CA HIS A 23 -9.31 -4.85 -16.61
C HIS A 23 -8.05 -4.36 -17.34
N GLN A 24 -7.32 -3.40 -16.78
CA GLN A 24 -6.05 -2.88 -17.28
C GLN A 24 -4.82 -3.53 -16.60
N ALA A 25 -5.05 -4.42 -15.65
CA ALA A 25 -3.95 -5.06 -14.94
C ALA A 25 -3.30 -6.17 -15.76
N LYS A 26 -2.01 -6.43 -15.46
CA LYS A 26 -1.26 -7.56 -15.99
C LYS A 26 -1.20 -7.62 -17.54
N GLU A 27 -1.20 -6.49 -18.24
CA GLU A 27 -1.14 -6.41 -19.71
C GLU A 27 0.06 -7.14 -20.31
N ARG A 28 1.18 -7.18 -19.60
CA ARG A 28 2.38 -7.94 -20.03
C ARG A 28 2.15 -9.45 -20.14
N LEU A 29 1.05 -9.95 -19.57
CA LEU A 29 0.66 -11.37 -19.65
C LEU A 29 -0.41 -11.63 -20.72
N SER A 30 -0.69 -10.67 -21.60
CA SER A 30 -1.75 -10.80 -22.64
C SER A 30 -1.52 -11.93 -23.62
N ASP A 31 -0.26 -12.34 -23.86
CA ASP A 31 0.07 -13.46 -24.73
C ASP A 31 -0.15 -14.83 -24.06
N LEU A 32 -0.30 -14.86 -22.74
CA LEU A 32 -0.42 -16.09 -21.95
C LEU A 32 -1.79 -16.24 -21.30
N LEU A 33 -2.45 -15.13 -20.98
CA LEU A 33 -3.71 -15.11 -20.23
C LEU A 33 -4.76 -14.28 -20.95
N THR A 34 -5.98 -14.79 -20.94
CA THR A 34 -7.17 -14.05 -21.39
C THR A 34 -7.43 -12.83 -20.49
N PRO A 35 -8.19 -11.83 -20.96
CA PRO A 35 -8.57 -10.69 -20.12
C PRO A 35 -9.24 -11.11 -18.79
N ALA A 36 -10.11 -12.12 -18.84
CA ALA A 36 -10.78 -12.62 -17.63
C ALA A 36 -9.80 -13.25 -16.63
N GLU A 37 -8.85 -14.05 -17.10
CA GLU A 37 -7.81 -14.66 -16.26
C GLU A 37 -6.88 -13.61 -15.64
N ARG A 38 -6.55 -12.57 -16.40
CA ARG A 38 -5.75 -11.44 -15.89
C ARG A 38 -6.46 -10.68 -14.76
N ILE A 39 -7.77 -10.46 -14.89
CA ILE A 39 -8.59 -9.84 -13.83
C ILE A 39 -8.60 -10.71 -12.57
N VAL A 40 -8.81 -12.03 -12.72
CA VAL A 40 -8.78 -12.98 -11.61
C VAL A 40 -7.42 -12.95 -10.89
N LEU A 41 -6.34 -12.99 -11.65
CA LEU A 41 -4.99 -12.93 -11.11
C LEU A 41 -4.71 -11.61 -10.38
N ALA A 42 -5.13 -10.47 -10.96
CA ALA A 42 -4.96 -9.16 -10.35
C ALA A 42 -5.72 -9.05 -9.03
N LYS A 43 -6.95 -9.52 -8.97
CA LYS A 43 -7.76 -9.58 -7.73
C LYS A 43 -7.11 -10.50 -6.70
N TYR A 44 -6.65 -11.67 -7.10
CA TYR A 44 -5.95 -12.60 -6.21
C TYR A 44 -4.72 -11.95 -5.55
N CYS A 45 -3.88 -11.26 -6.32
CA CYS A 45 -2.73 -10.55 -5.76
C CYS A 45 -3.15 -9.45 -4.79
N ALA A 46 -4.16 -8.66 -5.17
CA ALA A 46 -4.68 -7.59 -4.33
C ALA A 46 -5.30 -8.13 -3.02
N ASP A 47 -6.02 -9.25 -3.07
CA ASP A 47 -6.56 -9.93 -1.89
C ASP A 47 -5.44 -10.39 -0.93
N ARG A 48 -4.32 -10.85 -1.48
CA ARG A 48 -3.14 -11.22 -0.67
C ARG A 48 -2.58 -10.02 0.08
N VAL A 49 -2.47 -8.87 -0.58
CA VAL A 49 -1.98 -7.62 0.03
C VAL A 49 -2.95 -7.11 1.10
N ILE A 50 -4.27 -7.11 0.83
CA ILE A 50 -5.30 -6.77 1.83
C ILE A 50 -5.17 -7.67 3.06
N ASN A 51 -5.02 -8.98 2.86
CA ASN A 51 -4.88 -9.91 3.98
C ASN A 51 -3.58 -9.68 4.78
N ALA A 52 -2.48 -9.33 4.11
CA ALA A 52 -1.23 -8.97 4.78
C ALA A 52 -1.36 -7.69 5.63
N ALA A 53 -2.27 -6.79 5.25
CA ALA A 53 -2.53 -5.52 5.92
C ALA A 53 -3.65 -5.58 6.98
N ARG A 54 -4.26 -6.74 7.25
CA ARG A 54 -5.50 -6.92 8.03
C ARG A 54 -5.50 -6.33 9.44
N ASN A 55 -4.32 -6.12 10.03
CA ASN A 55 -4.19 -5.57 11.39
C ASN A 55 -4.00 -4.04 11.41
N PHE A 56 -4.15 -3.39 10.26
CA PHE A 56 -4.06 -1.94 10.08
C PHE A 56 -5.33 -1.38 9.46
N ASP A 57 -5.51 -0.07 9.55
CA ASP A 57 -6.46 0.62 8.68
C ASP A 57 -5.94 0.60 7.24
N ILE A 58 -6.80 0.20 6.29
CA ILE A 58 -6.44 0.05 4.89
C ILE A 58 -7.13 1.12 4.07
N PHE A 59 -6.35 1.85 3.27
CA PHE A 59 -6.80 2.88 2.33
C PHE A 59 -6.48 2.46 0.91
N VAL A 60 -7.51 2.11 0.15
CA VAL A 60 -7.39 1.78 -1.27
C VAL A 60 -7.54 3.05 -2.08
N VAL A 61 -6.53 3.39 -2.86
CA VAL A 61 -6.56 4.55 -3.76
C VAL A 61 -6.89 4.06 -5.18
N CYS A 62 -7.98 4.55 -5.74
CA CYS A 62 -8.46 4.11 -7.04
C CYS A 62 -9.27 5.18 -7.75
N ASP A 63 -9.49 4.98 -9.05
CA ASP A 63 -10.34 5.79 -9.94
C ASP A 63 -11.31 4.92 -10.76
N ASP A 64 -11.50 3.67 -10.36
CA ASP A 64 -12.33 2.70 -11.07
C ASP A 64 -13.45 2.17 -10.18
N PRO A 65 -14.72 2.15 -10.66
CA PRO A 65 -15.87 1.73 -9.86
C PRO A 65 -15.81 0.26 -9.41
N ASP A 66 -15.25 -0.64 -10.23
CA ASP A 66 -15.15 -2.06 -9.88
C ASP A 66 -14.11 -2.29 -8.78
N VAL A 67 -12.99 -1.55 -8.84
CA VAL A 67 -12.00 -1.53 -7.76
C VAL A 67 -12.60 -0.96 -6.49
N ALA A 68 -13.35 0.14 -6.58
CA ALA A 68 -14.01 0.74 -5.43
C ALA A 68 -15.05 -0.23 -4.80
N GLN A 69 -15.79 -0.97 -5.62
CA GLN A 69 -16.72 -1.98 -5.09
C GLN A 69 -15.95 -3.13 -4.41
N TRP A 70 -14.92 -3.66 -5.04
CA TRP A 70 -14.03 -4.67 -4.45
C TRP A 70 -13.46 -4.20 -3.09
N ALA A 71 -13.00 -2.95 -3.01
CA ALA A 71 -12.47 -2.37 -1.78
C ALA A 71 -13.53 -2.27 -0.67
N ARG A 72 -14.78 -1.91 -1.00
CA ARG A 72 -15.90 -1.92 -0.03
C ARG A 72 -16.20 -3.32 0.50
N ASP A 73 -16.19 -4.32 -0.38
CA ASP A 73 -16.42 -5.71 0.00
C ASP A 73 -15.37 -6.22 1.00
N HIS A 74 -14.15 -5.69 0.91
CA HIS A 74 -13.05 -5.93 1.87
C HIS A 74 -13.07 -5.00 3.10
N LYS A 75 -14.11 -4.16 3.25
CA LYS A 75 -14.27 -3.22 4.37
C LYS A 75 -13.11 -2.23 4.52
N THR A 76 -12.48 -1.87 3.42
CA THR A 76 -11.43 -0.85 3.39
C THR A 76 -12.01 0.55 3.17
N LYS A 77 -11.23 1.59 3.48
CA LYS A 77 -11.57 2.96 3.10
C LYS A 77 -11.10 3.24 1.68
N ILE A 78 -11.92 3.97 0.93
CA ILE A 78 -11.61 4.34 -0.45
C ILE A 78 -11.14 5.79 -0.50
N VAL A 79 -10.01 6.00 -1.17
CA VAL A 79 -9.53 7.32 -1.58
C VAL A 79 -9.72 7.42 -3.08
N TRP A 80 -10.73 8.19 -3.49
CA TRP A 80 -10.99 8.39 -4.92
C TRP A 80 -10.02 9.40 -5.50
N GLN A 81 -9.22 8.97 -6.49
CA GLN A 81 -8.16 9.77 -7.07
C GLN A 81 -8.16 9.64 -8.60
N PRO A 82 -8.77 10.63 -9.31
CA PRO A 82 -8.90 10.58 -10.77
C PRO A 82 -7.63 11.01 -11.52
N GLU A 83 -6.64 11.59 -10.84
CA GLU A 83 -5.38 11.96 -11.46
C GLU A 83 -4.57 10.71 -11.85
N ILE A 84 -4.10 10.66 -13.09
CA ILE A 84 -3.39 9.50 -13.63
C ILE A 84 -1.99 9.41 -13.03
N GLY A 85 -1.62 8.20 -12.62
CA GLY A 85 -0.27 7.82 -12.24
C GLY A 85 -0.12 7.37 -10.79
N LEU A 86 0.87 6.50 -10.61
CA LEU A 86 1.18 5.89 -9.31
C LEU A 86 1.62 6.94 -8.28
N ASN A 87 2.44 7.89 -8.70
CA ASN A 87 2.96 8.94 -7.81
C ASN A 87 1.85 9.81 -7.24
N ALA A 88 0.88 10.20 -8.07
CA ALA A 88 -0.30 10.96 -7.64
C ALA A 88 -1.16 10.15 -6.67
N ALA A 89 -1.43 8.87 -6.97
CA ALA A 89 -2.21 8.00 -6.12
C ALA A 89 -1.56 7.78 -4.74
N VAL A 90 -0.26 7.54 -4.70
CA VAL A 90 0.49 7.38 -3.46
C VAL A 90 0.47 8.65 -2.63
N ARG A 91 0.76 9.80 -3.25
CA ARG A 91 0.72 11.11 -2.59
C ARG A 91 -0.63 11.38 -1.93
N GLU A 92 -1.73 11.17 -2.66
CA GLU A 92 -3.07 11.43 -2.13
C GLU A 92 -3.45 10.41 -1.03
N GLY A 93 -3.06 9.14 -1.18
CA GLY A 93 -3.27 8.13 -0.13
C GLY A 93 -2.55 8.46 1.17
N VAL A 94 -1.30 8.90 1.10
CA VAL A 94 -0.52 9.30 2.28
C VAL A 94 -1.08 10.58 2.92
N LYS A 95 -1.48 11.57 2.11
CA LYS A 95 -2.17 12.78 2.62
C LYS A 95 -3.47 12.41 3.31
N PHE A 96 -4.27 11.53 2.73
CA PHE A 96 -5.51 11.05 3.35
C PHE A 96 -5.22 10.37 4.69
N ALA A 97 -4.19 9.52 4.78
CA ALA A 97 -3.76 8.91 6.03
C ALA A 97 -3.45 9.96 7.11
N ALA A 98 -2.75 11.04 6.76
CA ALA A 98 -2.49 12.15 7.67
C ALA A 98 -3.81 12.80 8.18
N THR A 99 -4.81 13.00 7.32
CA THR A 99 -6.13 13.52 7.73
C THR A 99 -6.89 12.58 8.66
N GLN A 100 -6.57 11.30 8.66
CA GLN A 100 -7.12 10.28 9.55
C GLN A 100 -6.29 10.09 10.84
N ASN A 101 -5.42 11.04 11.16
CA ASN A 101 -4.52 11.02 12.32
C ASN A 101 -3.54 9.84 12.33
N LYS A 102 -3.19 9.31 11.15
CA LYS A 102 -2.12 8.32 11.04
C LYS A 102 -0.78 9.02 11.01
N GLN A 103 0.17 8.50 11.77
CA GLN A 103 1.53 9.03 11.84
C GLN A 103 2.46 8.39 10.82
N LEU A 104 2.12 7.16 10.40
CA LEU A 104 2.92 6.35 9.50
C LEU A 104 2.03 5.74 8.41
N ALA A 105 2.52 5.70 7.19
CA ALA A 105 1.90 4.98 6.08
C ALA A 105 2.83 3.87 5.58
N ILE A 106 2.27 2.68 5.41
CA ILE A 106 2.89 1.58 4.67
C ILE A 106 2.27 1.62 3.28
N VAL A 107 3.03 2.08 2.29
CA VAL A 107 2.60 2.12 0.89
C VAL A 107 2.98 0.81 0.23
N SER A 108 2.02 0.04 -0.23
CA SER A 108 2.24 -1.26 -0.87
C SER A 108 1.65 -1.32 -2.26
N HIS A 109 2.38 -1.91 -3.20
CA HIS A 109 1.78 -2.31 -4.47
C HIS A 109 0.68 -3.37 -4.23
N SER A 110 -0.31 -3.40 -5.12
CA SER A 110 -1.43 -4.37 -5.04
C SER A 110 -1.12 -5.73 -5.68
N ASP A 111 0.04 -5.89 -6.31
CA ASP A 111 0.40 -7.08 -7.09
C ASP A 111 1.50 -7.93 -6.44
N LEU A 112 1.46 -8.06 -5.14
CA LEU A 112 2.41 -8.86 -4.36
C LEU A 112 1.79 -10.20 -3.95
N PRO A 113 1.88 -11.24 -4.80
CA PRO A 113 1.21 -12.52 -4.57
C PRO A 113 1.74 -13.30 -3.36
N LEU A 114 2.94 -12.96 -2.89
CA LEU A 114 3.59 -13.60 -1.74
C LEU A 114 3.54 -12.74 -0.46
N ALA A 115 2.79 -11.64 -0.46
CA ALA A 115 2.61 -10.85 0.76
C ALA A 115 1.95 -11.69 1.87
N THR A 116 2.49 -11.63 3.10
CA THR A 116 2.04 -12.41 4.25
C THR A 116 1.53 -11.53 5.39
N GLU A 117 2.37 -10.63 5.88
CA GLU A 117 2.07 -9.70 6.97
C GLU A 117 2.99 -8.48 6.90
N PHE A 118 2.48 -7.32 7.34
CA PHE A 118 3.26 -6.08 7.32
C PHE A 118 3.73 -5.63 8.70
N GLU A 119 3.31 -6.28 9.78
CA GLU A 119 3.69 -5.92 11.14
C GLU A 119 5.19 -5.96 11.37
N HIS A 120 5.90 -6.88 10.74
CA HIS A 120 7.36 -6.97 10.87
C HIS A 120 8.10 -5.73 10.34
N LEU A 121 7.47 -4.95 9.45
CA LEU A 121 8.07 -3.71 8.93
C LEU A 121 8.18 -2.62 9.99
N ILE A 122 7.37 -2.71 11.05
CA ILE A 122 7.31 -1.70 12.12
C ILE A 122 7.72 -2.24 13.49
N ASN A 123 7.54 -3.53 13.77
CA ASN A 123 7.75 -4.12 15.09
C ASN A 123 9.23 -4.13 15.52
N ASP A 124 10.15 -4.24 14.59
CA ASP A 124 11.59 -4.35 14.86
C ASP A 124 12.29 -2.98 14.98
N GLN A 125 11.53 -1.88 14.85
CA GLN A 125 12.04 -0.52 14.87
C GLN A 125 11.41 0.30 15.99
N SER A 126 12.15 1.28 16.52
CA SER A 126 11.58 2.25 17.46
C SER A 126 10.64 3.23 16.75
N ALA A 127 9.65 3.76 17.47
CA ALA A 127 8.77 4.81 16.94
C ALA A 127 9.57 6.03 16.45
N GLU A 128 10.64 6.41 17.16
CA GLU A 128 11.51 7.51 16.76
C GLU A 128 12.17 7.25 15.39
N THR A 129 12.69 6.05 15.16
CA THR A 129 13.28 5.66 13.86
C THR A 129 12.24 5.69 12.76
N LEU A 130 11.08 5.07 12.99
CA LEU A 130 9.99 5.01 12.02
C LEU A 130 9.46 6.40 11.61
N LEU A 131 9.37 7.33 12.56
CA LEU A 131 8.86 8.67 12.34
C LEU A 131 9.90 9.66 11.81
N SER A 132 11.16 9.27 11.71
CA SER A 132 12.28 10.10 11.21
C SER A 132 12.97 9.55 9.98
N SER A 133 12.50 8.44 9.42
CA SER A 133 13.14 7.78 8.27
C SER A 133 12.12 7.24 7.28
N VAL A 134 12.60 6.87 6.10
CA VAL A 134 11.85 6.12 5.08
C VAL A 134 12.46 4.74 4.96
N THR A 135 11.62 3.70 5.04
CA THR A 135 12.05 2.31 4.82
C THR A 135 11.58 1.87 3.44
N LEU A 136 12.47 1.32 2.65
CA LEU A 136 12.16 0.75 1.33
C LEU A 136 12.32 -0.75 1.37
N VAL A 137 11.33 -1.46 0.84
CA VAL A 137 11.38 -2.91 0.58
C VAL A 137 11.49 -3.09 -0.92
N PRO A 138 12.68 -3.39 -1.45
CA PRO A 138 12.89 -3.54 -2.89
C PRO A 138 12.22 -4.82 -3.41
N ASP A 139 12.10 -4.91 -4.72
CA ASP A 139 11.84 -6.17 -5.39
C ASP A 139 13.08 -7.11 -5.34
N ARG A 140 12.93 -8.33 -5.84
CA ARG A 140 14.03 -9.33 -5.85
C ARG A 140 15.25 -8.92 -6.68
N HIS A 141 15.11 -7.95 -7.57
CA HIS A 141 16.19 -7.45 -8.43
C HIS A 141 16.82 -6.17 -7.90
N GLU A 142 16.26 -5.62 -6.79
CA GLU A 142 16.66 -4.34 -6.20
C GLU A 142 16.55 -3.15 -7.18
N ASP A 143 15.65 -3.26 -8.16
CA ASP A 143 15.41 -2.28 -9.22
C ASP A 143 14.11 -1.50 -9.03
N GLY A 144 13.15 -2.08 -8.28
CA GLY A 144 11.87 -1.47 -7.94
C GLY A 144 11.58 -1.51 -6.43
N THR A 145 10.61 -0.73 -5.99
CA THR A 145 10.15 -0.70 -4.60
C THR A 145 8.77 -1.35 -4.49
N ASN A 146 8.68 -2.46 -3.80
CA ASN A 146 7.42 -3.16 -3.55
C ASN A 146 6.61 -2.54 -2.41
N VAL A 147 7.30 -2.15 -1.34
CA VAL A 147 6.68 -1.53 -0.16
C VAL A 147 7.56 -0.38 0.33
N MET A 148 6.93 0.70 0.75
CA MET A 148 7.58 1.84 1.37
C MET A 148 6.90 2.15 2.69
N VAL A 149 7.69 2.37 3.74
CA VAL A 149 7.18 2.88 5.03
C VAL A 149 7.62 4.33 5.17
N VAL A 150 6.67 5.24 5.31
CA VAL A 150 6.92 6.68 5.30
C VAL A 150 6.09 7.41 6.37
N PRO A 151 6.67 8.36 7.12
CA PRO A 151 5.92 9.24 7.99
C PRO A 151 4.92 10.10 7.18
N THR A 152 3.71 10.26 7.69
CA THR A 152 2.65 11.00 6.96
C THR A 152 2.81 12.52 7.01
N ASN A 153 3.64 13.03 7.93
CA ASN A 153 3.94 14.46 8.08
C ASN A 153 5.16 14.91 7.28
N PHE A 154 5.79 14.03 6.52
CA PHE A 154 6.89 14.37 5.65
C PHE A 154 6.40 15.01 4.35
N ASP A 155 7.02 16.10 3.96
CA ASP A 155 6.91 16.65 2.62
C ASP A 155 7.85 15.85 1.69
N PHE A 156 7.34 14.71 1.23
CA PHE A 156 8.10 13.74 0.45
C PHE A 156 7.55 13.69 -0.98
N GLU A 157 8.41 13.87 -1.96
CA GLU A 157 8.06 13.72 -3.36
C GLU A 157 8.23 12.25 -3.78
N PHE A 158 7.10 11.59 -4.10
CA PHE A 158 7.11 10.22 -4.58
C PHE A 158 7.52 10.18 -6.05
N SER A 159 8.53 9.37 -6.36
CA SER A 159 9.01 9.15 -7.72
C SER A 159 9.21 7.64 -7.95
N TYR A 160 8.14 6.98 -8.35
CA TYR A 160 8.21 5.63 -8.90
C TYR A 160 8.59 5.73 -10.37
N GLY A 161 9.63 5.00 -10.79
CA GLY A 161 10.28 5.06 -12.10
C GLY A 161 9.43 4.66 -13.29
#